data_0b9e07697e5352888d4430d0ef1ed7b1
#
_entry.id   0b9e07697e5352888d4430d0ef1ed7b1
#
_cell.length_a   1.000
_cell.length_b   1.000
_cell.length_c   1.000
_cell.angle_alpha   90.00
_cell.angle_beta   90.00
_cell.angle_gamma   90.00
#
_symmetry.space_group_name_H-M   'P 1'
#
loop_
_entity.id
_entity.type
_entity.pdbx_description
1 polymer ?
#
loop_
_entity_poly.entity_id
_entity_poly.type
_entity_poly.pdbx_seq_one_letter_code
_entity_poly.pdbx_strand_id
1 'polypeptide(L)'
;MQTAGYSQEAAERSAVSRAYYAAFGCARNYAQNALGFTPQAGSEDHRRLREHFRQQGLLRLASDLNRLRAWRNACDYEGQVAQLSNYVRVGIQLASTIIQECQP
;
A
#
# COMPACT_ATOMS: atom_id res chain seq x y z
N MET A 1 -33.24 -1.06 0.20
CA MET A 1 -32.45 -0.17 -0.66
C MET A 1 -31.19 0.24 0.08
N GLN A 2 -30.08 0.15 -0.59
CA GLN A 2 -28.80 0.52 -0.03
C GLN A 2 -28.65 2.03 0.03
N THR A 3 -28.12 2.56 1.12
CA THR A 3 -27.87 3.99 1.21
C THR A 3 -26.62 4.34 0.41
N ALA A 4 -26.63 5.52 -0.20
CA ALA A 4 -25.48 5.99 -0.99
C ALA A 4 -24.22 6.10 -0.11
N GLY A 5 -24.37 6.53 1.15
CA GLY A 5 -23.25 6.67 2.07
C GLY A 5 -22.55 5.36 2.39
N TYR A 6 -23.33 4.29 2.58
CA TYR A 6 -22.76 2.97 2.84
C TYR A 6 -21.98 2.44 1.63
N SER A 7 -22.56 2.56 0.44
CA SER A 7 -21.88 2.14 -0.79
C SER A 7 -20.59 2.91 -1.03
N GLN A 8 -20.63 4.21 -0.78
CA GLN A 8 -19.46 5.06 -0.95
C GLN A 8 -18.34 4.68 0.02
N GLU A 9 -18.70 4.44 1.28
CA GLU A 9 -17.72 4.05 2.28
C GLU A 9 -17.05 2.72 1.93
N ALA A 10 -17.84 1.72 1.51
CA ALA A 10 -17.29 0.42 1.11
C ALA A 10 -16.37 0.57 -0.09
N ALA A 11 -16.75 1.40 -1.07
CA ALA A 11 -15.92 1.65 -2.25
C ALA A 11 -14.63 2.36 -1.87
N GLU A 12 -14.68 3.32 -0.95
CA GLU A 12 -13.50 4.04 -0.49
C GLU A 12 -12.52 3.14 0.25
N ARG A 13 -13.02 2.28 1.14
CA ARG A 13 -12.15 1.31 1.85
C ARG A 13 -11.50 0.35 0.87
N SER A 14 -12.27 -0.14 -0.09
CA SER A 14 -11.77 -1.03 -1.13
C SER A 14 -10.72 -0.34 -2.01
N ALA A 15 -10.89 0.96 -2.29
CA ALA A 15 -9.92 1.70 -3.09
C ALA A 15 -8.56 1.79 -2.40
N VAL A 16 -8.53 2.02 -1.09
CA VAL A 16 -7.26 2.05 -0.33
C VAL A 16 -6.58 0.68 -0.36
N SER A 17 -7.35 -0.38 -0.17
CA SER A 17 -6.81 -1.74 -0.19
C SER A 17 -6.23 -2.09 -1.57
N ARG A 18 -6.97 -1.77 -2.65
CA ARG A 18 -6.49 -2.02 -4.01
C ARG A 18 -5.25 -1.20 -4.33
N ALA A 19 -5.21 0.05 -3.91
CA ALA A 19 -4.05 0.92 -4.11
C ALA A 19 -2.82 0.34 -3.40
N TYR A 20 -2.98 -0.13 -2.18
CA TYR A 20 -1.89 -0.75 -1.43
C TYR A 20 -1.35 -1.99 -2.16
N TYR A 21 -2.23 -2.90 -2.59
CA TYR A 21 -1.77 -4.13 -3.24
C TYR A 21 -1.15 -3.86 -4.61
N ALA A 22 -1.63 -2.86 -5.34
CA ALA A 22 -1.00 -2.46 -6.60
C ALA A 22 0.42 -1.94 -6.36
N ALA A 23 0.59 -1.07 -5.37
CA ALA A 23 1.89 -0.52 -5.03
C ALA A 23 2.83 -1.61 -4.50
N PHE A 24 2.34 -2.47 -3.62
CA PHE A 24 3.13 -3.58 -3.08
C PHE A 24 3.60 -4.53 -4.19
N GLY A 25 2.70 -4.90 -5.10
CA GLY A 25 3.05 -5.79 -6.21
C GLY A 25 4.11 -5.19 -7.12
N CYS A 26 3.96 -3.91 -7.45
CA CYS A 26 4.94 -3.20 -8.28
C CYS A 26 6.30 -3.10 -7.56
N ALA A 27 6.28 -2.76 -6.28
CA ALA A 27 7.51 -2.66 -5.48
C ALA A 27 8.21 -4.01 -5.34
N ARG A 28 7.43 -5.08 -5.13
CA ARG A 28 7.98 -6.44 -5.04
C ARG A 28 8.63 -6.85 -6.34
N ASN A 29 7.99 -6.59 -7.47
CA ASN A 29 8.54 -6.92 -8.77
C ASN A 29 9.83 -6.16 -9.05
N TYR A 30 9.85 -4.89 -8.70
CA TYR A 30 11.06 -4.07 -8.84
C TYR A 30 12.21 -4.62 -7.99
N ALA A 31 11.92 -4.93 -6.72
CA ALA A 31 12.94 -5.47 -5.82
C ALA A 31 13.45 -6.81 -6.30
N GLN A 32 12.55 -7.67 -6.81
CA GLN A 32 12.90 -8.98 -7.34
C GLN A 32 13.78 -8.87 -8.58
N ASN A 33 13.44 -7.95 -9.49
CA ASN A 33 14.15 -7.84 -10.76
C ASN A 33 15.44 -7.03 -10.68
N ALA A 34 15.51 -6.05 -9.78
CA ALA A 34 16.62 -5.09 -9.76
C ALA A 34 17.46 -5.13 -8.48
N LEU A 35 16.91 -5.64 -7.36
CA LEU A 35 17.54 -5.52 -6.05
C LEU A 35 17.83 -6.87 -5.38
N GLY A 36 17.61 -7.97 -6.06
CA GLY A 36 17.92 -9.30 -5.52
C GLY A 36 16.98 -9.80 -4.43
N PHE A 37 15.78 -9.25 -4.36
CA PHE A 37 14.79 -9.70 -3.37
C PHE A 37 14.16 -11.03 -3.81
N THR A 38 13.98 -11.96 -2.87
CA THR A 38 13.33 -13.24 -3.12
C THR A 38 12.05 -13.33 -2.29
N PRO A 39 10.87 -13.25 -2.94
CA PRO A 39 9.60 -13.42 -2.23
C PRO A 39 9.44 -14.84 -1.70
N GLN A 40 8.79 -14.98 -0.56
CA GLN A 40 8.51 -16.30 0.04
C GLN A 40 7.01 -16.61 0.09
N ALA A 41 6.19 -15.76 -0.51
CA ALA A 41 4.75 -15.96 -0.63
C ALA A 41 4.02 -16.09 0.72
N GLY A 42 4.47 -15.34 1.72
CA GLY A 42 3.83 -15.31 3.03
C GLY A 42 3.52 -13.90 3.48
N SER A 43 2.79 -13.78 4.58
CA SER A 43 2.43 -12.48 5.14
C SER A 43 3.66 -11.66 5.56
N GLU A 44 4.76 -12.33 5.84
CA GLU A 44 6.01 -11.67 6.21
C GLU A 44 6.67 -10.96 5.04
N ASP A 45 6.27 -11.22 3.82
CA ASP A 45 6.87 -10.59 2.64
C ASP A 45 6.70 -9.06 2.67
N HIS A 46 5.60 -8.56 3.23
CA HIS A 46 5.40 -7.11 3.37
C HIS A 46 6.51 -6.48 4.22
N ARG A 47 6.81 -7.09 5.37
CA ARG A 47 7.87 -6.63 6.26
C ARG A 47 9.25 -6.83 5.63
N ARG A 48 9.47 -7.99 5.05
CA ARG A 48 10.76 -8.33 4.42
C ARG A 48 11.09 -7.41 3.26
N LEU A 49 10.09 -7.05 2.48
CA LEU A 49 10.28 -6.12 1.36
C LEU A 49 10.69 -4.74 1.86
N ARG A 50 9.99 -4.21 2.87
CA ARG A 50 10.35 -2.91 3.45
C ARG A 50 11.76 -2.93 4.01
N GLU A 51 12.12 -4.00 4.70
CA GLU A 51 13.47 -4.16 5.27
C GLU A 51 14.52 -4.22 4.17
N HIS A 52 14.22 -4.92 3.09
CA HIS A 52 15.12 -5.01 1.94
C HIS A 52 15.38 -3.64 1.33
N PHE A 53 14.33 -2.82 1.18
CA PHE A 53 14.49 -1.45 0.69
C PHE A 53 15.36 -0.61 1.63
N ARG A 54 15.20 -0.78 2.95
CA ARG A 54 16.05 -0.07 3.92
C ARG A 54 17.51 -0.45 3.75
N GLN A 55 17.79 -1.73 3.58
CA GLN A 55 19.15 -2.23 3.39
C GLN A 55 19.76 -1.71 2.10
N GLN A 56 18.94 -1.43 1.10
CA GLN A 56 19.39 -0.86 -0.16
C GLN A 56 19.51 0.66 -0.11
N GLY A 57 19.24 1.28 1.02
CA GLY A 57 19.28 2.73 1.17
C GLY A 57 18.05 3.45 0.66
N LEU A 58 17.00 2.73 0.29
CA LEU A 58 15.76 3.30 -0.23
C LEU A 58 14.78 3.56 0.92
N LEU A 59 15.17 4.46 1.82
CA LEU A 59 14.44 4.69 3.07
C LEU A 59 13.07 5.29 2.86
N ARG A 60 12.94 6.20 1.90
CA ARG A 60 11.66 6.84 1.60
C ARG A 60 10.66 5.83 1.05
N LEU A 61 11.11 4.96 0.15
CA LEU A 61 10.27 3.93 -0.43
C LEU A 61 9.75 2.96 0.65
N ALA A 62 10.62 2.55 1.57
CA ALA A 62 10.25 1.70 2.69
C ALA A 62 9.23 2.40 3.59
N SER A 63 9.46 3.67 3.89
CA SER A 63 8.56 4.47 4.72
C SER A 63 7.19 4.65 4.06
N ASP A 64 7.16 4.92 2.77
CA ASP A 64 5.91 5.13 2.03
C ASP A 64 5.08 3.84 1.98
N LEU A 65 5.72 2.70 1.76
CA LEU A 65 5.04 1.41 1.80
C LEU A 65 4.45 1.13 3.19
N ASN A 66 5.20 1.45 4.24
CA ASN A 66 4.74 1.25 5.60
C ASN A 66 3.54 2.13 5.93
N ARG A 67 3.55 3.39 5.51
CA ARG A 67 2.45 4.32 5.71
C ARG A 67 1.19 3.83 5.00
N LEU A 68 1.34 3.41 3.75
CA LEU A 68 0.22 2.94 2.95
C LEU A 68 -0.38 1.66 3.56
N ARG A 69 0.47 0.76 4.06
CA ARG A 69 0.03 -0.45 4.74
C ARG A 69 -0.76 -0.12 6.01
N ALA A 70 -0.29 0.85 6.78
CA ALA A 70 -0.98 1.27 8.01
C ALA A 70 -2.37 1.82 7.69
N TRP A 71 -2.49 2.62 6.63
CA TRP A 71 -3.79 3.14 6.20
C TRP A 71 -4.72 2.05 5.72
N ARG A 72 -4.21 1.08 4.97
CA ARG A 72 -5.00 -0.07 4.55
C ARG A 72 -5.52 -0.84 5.77
N ASN A 73 -4.65 -1.09 6.75
CA ASN A 73 -5.06 -1.80 7.96
C ASN A 73 -6.13 -1.02 8.72
N ALA A 74 -6.00 0.29 8.83
CA ALA A 74 -7.03 1.12 9.47
C ALA A 74 -8.36 1.01 8.74
N CYS A 75 -8.35 1.02 7.40
CA CYS A 75 -9.56 0.91 6.61
C CYS A 75 -10.21 -0.48 6.71
N ASP A 76 -9.39 -1.54 6.84
CA ASP A 76 -9.89 -2.91 6.86
C ASP A 76 -10.42 -3.31 8.25
N TYR A 77 -9.79 -2.84 9.32
CA TYR A 77 -10.01 -3.39 10.65
C TYR A 77 -10.68 -2.45 11.63
N GLU A 78 -10.72 -1.15 11.36
CA GLU A 78 -11.39 -0.20 12.23
C GLU A 78 -12.84 -0.01 11.78
N GLY A 79 -13.76 0.04 12.75
CA GLY A 79 -15.18 0.22 12.46
C GLY A 79 -15.48 1.58 11.87
N GLN A 80 -14.78 2.62 12.33
CA GLN A 80 -14.89 3.97 11.79
C GLN A 80 -13.49 4.51 11.54
N VAL A 81 -13.32 5.16 10.39
CA VAL A 81 -12.08 5.81 10.04
C VAL A 81 -12.36 7.29 9.85
N ALA A 82 -11.81 8.12 10.72
CA ALA A 82 -11.95 9.56 10.60
C ALA A 82 -11.30 10.02 9.29
N GLN A 83 -11.98 10.88 8.56
CA GLN A 83 -11.46 11.46 7.31
C GLN A 83 -11.11 10.40 6.26
N LEU A 84 -12.00 9.41 6.10
CA LEU A 84 -11.78 8.31 5.16
C LEU A 84 -11.49 8.81 3.74
N SER A 85 -12.24 9.83 3.26
CA SER A 85 -12.02 10.39 1.93
C SER A 85 -10.62 10.96 1.77
N ASN A 86 -10.07 11.55 2.83
CA ASN A 86 -8.72 12.06 2.83
C ASN A 86 -7.70 10.92 2.75
N TYR A 87 -7.92 9.83 3.48
CA TYR A 87 -7.07 8.64 3.39
C TYR A 87 -7.07 8.05 1.99
N VAL A 88 -8.24 8.00 1.35
CA VAL A 88 -8.35 7.50 -0.02
C VAL A 88 -7.51 8.35 -0.97
N ARG A 89 -7.67 9.66 -0.92
CA ARG A 89 -6.95 10.58 -1.81
C ARG A 89 -5.43 10.47 -1.59
N VAL A 90 -4.99 10.55 -0.35
CA VAL A 90 -3.56 10.51 -0.02
C VAL A 90 -3.00 9.11 -0.28
N GLY A 91 -3.77 8.07 0.00
CA GLY A 91 -3.36 6.69 -0.26
C GLY A 91 -3.14 6.40 -1.74
N ILE A 92 -4.05 6.86 -2.58
CA ILE A 92 -3.91 6.69 -4.03
C ILE A 92 -2.70 7.47 -4.55
N GLN A 93 -2.50 8.67 -4.05
CA GLN A 93 -1.37 9.51 -4.43
C GLN A 93 -0.04 8.86 -4.03
N LEU A 94 0.02 8.33 -2.81
CA LEU A 94 1.20 7.63 -2.31
C LEU A 94 1.48 6.35 -3.09
N ALA A 95 0.44 5.58 -3.41
CA ALA A 95 0.57 4.39 -4.23
C ALA A 95 1.10 4.72 -5.62
N SER A 96 0.59 5.79 -6.24
CA SER A 96 1.07 6.29 -7.52
C SER A 96 2.55 6.62 -7.49
N THR A 97 2.98 7.31 -6.44
CA THR A 97 4.40 7.67 -6.26
C THR A 97 5.27 6.42 -6.17
N ILE A 98 4.84 5.44 -5.37
CA ILE A 98 5.57 4.18 -5.22
C ILE A 98 5.68 3.45 -6.56
N ILE A 99 4.58 3.37 -7.29
CA ILE A 99 4.54 2.68 -8.58
C ILE A 99 5.50 3.37 -9.57
N GLN A 100 5.51 4.69 -9.61
CA GLN A 100 6.41 5.43 -10.49
C GLN A 100 7.88 5.21 -10.14
N GLU A 101 8.21 5.17 -8.85
CA GLU A 101 9.57 4.93 -8.40
C GLU A 101 10.05 3.51 -8.71
N CYS A 102 9.13 2.56 -8.79
CA CYS A 102 9.45 1.15 -9.00
C CYS A 102 9.31 0.70 -10.45
N GLN A 103 9.00 1.58 -11.36
CA GLN A 103 8.95 1.22 -12.78
C GLN A 103 10.37 1.11 -13.34
N PRO A 104 10.60 0.13 -14.24
CA PRO A 104 11.91 -0.04 -14.86
C PRO A 104 12.28 1.09 -15.81
#